data_677c02b96c26a8978b635675f414b1c7
#
_entry.id   677c02b96c26a8978b635675f414b1c7
#
_cell.length_a   1.000
_cell.length_b   1.000
_cell.length_c   1.000
_cell.angle_alpha   90.00
_cell.angle_beta   90.00
_cell.angle_gamma   90.00
#
_symmetry.space_group_name_H-M   'P 1'
#
loop_
_entity.id
_entity.type
_entity.pdbx_description
1 polymer ?
#
loop_
_entity_poly.entity_id
_entity_poly.type
_entity_poly.pdbx_seq_one_letter_code
_entity_poly.pdbx_strand_id
1 'polypeptide(L)'
;QKLMDSKKAELDSYNSKIAMAQSEIDQYNADIKAQEDQMKKIEAEMKRREEEARKKAEAAGKTYTVSNLGNISFKWPCPSSSRITSNFGDRESPTEGASSNHKGMDIGAATGADIIAAADGEVVISTYSYSAGNYIMLDHGGGVSTVYMHCSKLLVGVGEKVKQGQVIAKVGSTGYSTGSHLHFGIRSGGTYVNPRSYVSP
;
A
#
# COMPACT_ATOMS: atom_id res chain seq x y z
N GLN A 1 -45.42 21.30 21.90
CA GLN A 1 -44.81 20.09 22.42
C GLN A 1 -44.38 19.15 21.28
N LYS A 2 -45.32 18.67 20.43
CA LYS A 2 -44.99 17.72 19.32
C LYS A 2 -43.86 18.17 18.40
N LEU A 3 -43.74 19.48 18.06
CA LEU A 3 -42.68 20.02 17.23
C LEU A 3 -41.33 19.97 17.96
N MET A 4 -41.30 20.25 19.24
CA MET A 4 -40.10 20.17 20.07
C MET A 4 -39.62 18.73 20.21
N ASP A 5 -40.51 17.79 20.41
CA ASP A 5 -40.22 16.37 20.54
C ASP A 5 -39.67 15.80 19.22
N SER A 6 -40.26 16.20 18.08
CA SER A 6 -39.78 15.84 16.74
C SER A 6 -38.36 16.37 16.46
N LYS A 7 -38.08 17.65 16.77
CA LYS A 7 -36.75 18.24 16.60
C LYS A 7 -35.70 17.64 17.51
N LYS A 8 -36.08 17.23 18.73
CA LYS A 8 -35.19 16.52 19.64
C LYS A 8 -34.80 15.17 19.08
N ALA A 9 -35.78 14.39 18.59
CA ALA A 9 -35.51 13.10 17.96
C ALA A 9 -34.60 13.20 16.73
N GLU A 10 -34.81 14.26 15.93
CA GLU A 10 -33.92 14.55 14.78
C GLU A 10 -32.48 14.87 15.22
N LEU A 11 -32.31 15.70 16.25
CA LEU A 11 -31.01 16.04 16.83
C LEU A 11 -30.31 14.79 17.39
N ASP A 12 -31.01 13.94 18.11
CA ASP A 12 -30.48 12.69 18.66
C ASP A 12 -30.04 11.74 17.54
N SER A 13 -30.80 11.68 16.42
CA SER A 13 -30.43 10.93 15.23
C SER A 13 -29.14 11.46 14.59
N TYR A 14 -28.99 12.79 14.45
CA TYR A 14 -27.75 13.40 13.91
C TYR A 14 -26.56 13.13 14.83
N ASN A 15 -26.72 13.30 16.14
CA ASN A 15 -25.66 13.02 17.11
C ASN A 15 -25.21 11.56 17.06
N SER A 16 -26.14 10.62 16.90
CA SER A 16 -25.82 9.21 16.73
C SER A 16 -25.01 8.96 15.44
N LYS A 17 -25.38 9.58 14.31
CA LYS A 17 -24.64 9.47 13.05
C LYS A 17 -23.22 10.06 13.16
N ILE A 18 -23.08 11.20 13.83
CA ILE A 18 -21.78 11.82 14.08
C ILE A 18 -20.88 10.90 14.93
N ALA A 19 -21.44 10.31 16.00
CA ALA A 19 -20.69 9.39 16.84
C ALA A 19 -20.24 8.12 16.09
N MET A 20 -21.09 7.59 15.20
CA MET A 20 -20.74 6.45 14.35
C MET A 20 -19.62 6.82 13.36
N ALA A 21 -19.73 7.94 12.68
CA ALA A 21 -18.69 8.42 11.74
C ALA A 21 -17.35 8.65 12.46
N GLN A 22 -17.36 9.22 13.66
CA GLN A 22 -16.16 9.41 14.46
C GLN A 22 -15.52 8.07 14.83
N SER A 23 -16.31 7.09 15.22
CA SER A 23 -15.83 5.74 15.54
C SER A 23 -15.17 5.06 14.32
N GLU A 24 -15.74 5.23 13.13
CA GLU A 24 -15.15 4.70 11.89
C GLU A 24 -13.80 5.37 11.56
N ILE A 25 -13.71 6.69 11.75
CA ILE A 25 -12.46 7.45 11.57
C ILE A 25 -11.40 6.97 12.55
N ASP A 26 -11.76 6.76 13.81
CA ASP A 26 -10.83 6.30 14.84
C ASP A 26 -10.32 4.88 14.55
N GLN A 27 -11.19 3.98 14.09
CA GLN A 27 -10.80 2.64 13.64
C GLN A 27 -9.87 2.69 12.44
N TYR A 28 -10.15 3.53 11.46
CA TYR A 28 -9.31 3.74 10.27
C TYR A 28 -7.92 4.25 10.64
N ASN A 29 -7.84 5.25 11.51
CA ASN A 29 -6.56 5.80 11.97
C ASN A 29 -5.75 4.79 12.80
N ALA A 30 -6.42 3.99 13.63
CA ALA A 30 -5.77 2.91 14.39
C ALA A 30 -5.20 1.83 13.46
N ASP A 31 -5.94 1.47 12.40
CA ASP A 31 -5.49 0.49 11.40
C ASP A 31 -4.29 0.99 10.58
N ILE A 32 -4.32 2.25 10.13
CA ILE A 32 -3.17 2.88 9.44
C ILE A 32 -1.92 2.81 10.33
N LYS A 33 -2.06 3.16 11.61
CA LYS A 33 -0.93 3.12 12.55
C LYS A 33 -0.41 1.69 12.72
N ALA A 34 -1.30 0.73 12.88
CA ALA A 34 -0.92 -0.68 13.01
C ALA A 34 -0.17 -1.19 11.77
N GLN A 35 -0.63 -0.81 10.57
CA GLN A 35 0.06 -1.12 9.31
C GLN A 35 1.46 -0.49 9.25
N GLU A 36 1.59 0.78 9.57
CA GLU A 36 2.88 1.46 9.56
C GLU A 36 3.86 0.82 10.54
N ASP A 37 3.40 0.43 11.72
CA ASP A 37 4.21 -0.25 12.73
C ASP A 37 4.61 -1.66 12.27
N GLN A 38 3.72 -2.38 11.58
CA GLN A 38 4.04 -3.66 10.96
C GLN A 38 5.08 -3.51 9.85
N MET A 39 4.91 -2.54 8.96
CA MET A 39 5.87 -2.26 7.89
C MET A 39 7.26 -1.94 8.44
N LYS A 40 7.35 -1.09 9.48
CA LYS A 40 8.62 -0.76 10.15
C LYS A 40 9.30 -1.98 10.75
N LYS A 41 8.55 -2.88 11.39
CA LYS A 41 9.11 -4.13 11.95
C LYS A 41 9.67 -5.03 10.85
N ILE A 42 8.94 -5.17 9.75
CA ILE A 42 9.38 -5.97 8.60
C ILE A 42 10.62 -5.34 7.98
N GLU A 43 10.66 -4.03 7.77
CA GLU A 43 11.83 -3.33 7.22
C GLU A 43 13.07 -3.47 8.13
N ALA A 44 12.91 -3.42 9.44
CA ALA A 44 14.00 -3.68 10.37
C ALA A 44 14.53 -5.13 10.27
N GLU A 45 13.63 -6.11 10.11
CA GLU A 45 14.00 -7.50 9.91
C GLU A 45 14.71 -7.70 8.56
N MET A 46 14.21 -7.08 7.48
CA MET A 46 14.84 -7.11 6.16
C MET A 46 16.27 -6.57 6.22
N LYS A 47 16.45 -5.40 6.86
CA LYS A 47 17.76 -4.81 7.07
C LYS A 47 18.71 -5.74 7.83
N ARG A 48 18.23 -6.39 8.89
CA ARG A 48 19.01 -7.36 9.65
C ARG A 48 19.46 -8.55 8.78
N ARG A 49 18.53 -9.13 8.00
CA ARG A 49 18.82 -10.23 7.07
C ARG A 49 19.84 -9.84 6.02
N GLU A 50 19.74 -8.63 5.50
CA GLU A 50 20.69 -8.09 4.51
C GLU A 50 22.10 -7.93 5.10
N GLU A 51 22.20 -7.37 6.32
CA GLU A 51 23.49 -7.25 7.02
C GLU A 51 24.12 -8.61 7.31
N GLU A 52 23.32 -9.61 7.71
CA GLU A 52 23.80 -10.98 7.92
C GLU A 52 24.26 -11.63 6.60
N ALA A 53 23.52 -11.44 5.50
CA ALA A 53 23.89 -11.93 4.19
C ALA A 53 25.18 -11.29 3.68
N ARG A 54 25.35 -9.97 3.89
CA ARG A 54 26.58 -9.24 3.55
C ARG A 54 27.79 -9.79 4.31
N LYS A 55 27.68 -9.91 5.65
CA LYS A 55 28.76 -10.47 6.49
C LYS A 55 29.15 -11.89 6.06
N LYS A 56 28.14 -12.72 5.73
CA LYS A 56 28.37 -14.08 5.25
C LYS A 56 29.07 -14.13 3.90
N ALA A 57 28.72 -13.22 2.99
CA ALA A 57 29.39 -13.10 1.68
C ALA A 57 30.84 -12.63 1.84
N GLU A 58 31.09 -11.60 2.65
CA GLU A 58 32.41 -11.11 3.00
C GLU A 58 33.30 -12.22 3.60
N ALA A 59 32.78 -12.98 4.55
CA ALA A 59 33.48 -14.11 5.16
C ALA A 59 33.80 -15.23 4.16
N ALA A 60 32.98 -15.37 3.10
CA ALA A 60 33.19 -16.33 2.02
C ALA A 60 34.07 -15.76 0.86
N GLY A 61 34.61 -14.56 0.98
CA GLY A 61 35.39 -13.88 -0.08
C GLY A 61 34.57 -13.52 -1.33
N LYS A 62 33.24 -13.37 -1.20
CA LYS A 62 32.31 -13.03 -2.29
C LYS A 62 31.89 -11.57 -2.22
N THR A 63 31.73 -10.96 -3.40
CA THR A 63 31.14 -9.61 -3.50
C THR A 63 29.64 -9.68 -3.21
N TYR A 64 29.13 -8.81 -2.35
CA TYR A 64 27.73 -8.61 -2.09
C TYR A 64 27.25 -7.31 -2.72
N THR A 65 26.31 -7.39 -3.65
CA THR A 65 25.73 -6.20 -4.29
C THR A 65 24.45 -5.82 -3.58
N VAL A 66 24.39 -4.62 -3.03
CA VAL A 66 23.20 -4.06 -2.38
C VAL A 66 22.30 -3.42 -3.44
N SER A 67 21.02 -3.80 -3.44
CA SER A 67 20.01 -3.12 -4.23
C SER A 67 19.76 -1.70 -3.69
N ASN A 68 19.42 -0.77 -4.54
CA ASN A 68 18.97 0.57 -4.17
C ASN A 68 18.08 1.14 -5.28
N LEU A 69 17.37 2.24 -5.03
CA LEU A 69 16.48 2.85 -6.01
C LEU A 69 17.16 3.19 -7.35
N GLY A 70 18.46 3.44 -7.35
CA GLY A 70 19.21 3.81 -8.55
C GLY A 70 19.59 2.60 -9.43
N ASN A 71 19.62 1.37 -8.88
CA ASN A 71 20.00 0.17 -9.62
C ASN A 71 18.84 -0.81 -9.85
N ILE A 72 17.64 -0.51 -9.33
CA ILE A 72 16.42 -1.30 -9.60
C ILE A 72 15.68 -0.65 -10.78
N SER A 73 15.47 -1.42 -11.84
CA SER A 73 14.59 -1.02 -12.93
C SER A 73 13.17 -1.48 -12.63
N PHE A 74 12.25 -0.54 -12.44
CA PHE A 74 10.85 -0.86 -12.16
C PHE A 74 10.00 -0.90 -13.42
N LYS A 75 9.09 -1.87 -13.49
CA LYS A 75 8.07 -2.00 -14.52
C LYS A 75 6.75 -1.41 -14.05
N TRP A 76 5.97 -0.84 -14.97
CA TRP A 76 4.63 -0.35 -14.69
C TRP A 76 3.74 -1.47 -14.13
N PRO A 77 3.12 -1.28 -12.93
CA PRO A 77 2.51 -2.40 -12.19
C PRO A 77 1.12 -2.81 -12.67
N CYS A 78 0.48 -2.03 -13.54
CA CYS A 78 -0.87 -2.29 -14.07
C CYS A 78 -0.89 -2.26 -15.60
N PRO A 79 -0.54 -3.37 -16.29
CA PRO A 79 -0.37 -3.38 -17.75
C PRO A 79 -1.61 -3.02 -18.54
N SER A 80 -2.80 -3.20 -17.96
CA SER A 80 -4.09 -2.93 -18.60
C SER A 80 -4.51 -1.46 -18.56
N SER A 81 -3.80 -0.60 -17.83
CA SER A 81 -4.18 0.82 -17.70
C SER A 81 -2.97 1.72 -17.45
N SER A 82 -2.95 2.84 -18.15
CA SER A 82 -2.01 3.96 -17.92
C SER A 82 -2.68 5.15 -17.21
N ARG A 83 -3.96 5.01 -16.81
CA ARG A 83 -4.75 6.11 -16.26
C ARG A 83 -4.44 6.34 -14.80
N ILE A 84 -3.68 7.40 -14.49
CA ILE A 84 -3.43 7.86 -13.13
C ILE A 84 -4.63 8.68 -12.67
N THR A 85 -5.25 8.26 -11.58
CA THR A 85 -6.42 8.94 -10.98
C THR A 85 -6.05 9.80 -9.78
N SER A 86 -4.91 9.54 -9.13
CA SER A 86 -4.36 10.36 -8.06
C SER A 86 -2.84 10.25 -8.00
N ASN A 87 -2.17 11.40 -7.86
CA ASN A 87 -0.72 11.47 -7.75
C ASN A 87 -0.25 11.33 -6.30
N PHE A 88 1.05 11.07 -6.13
CA PHE A 88 1.75 11.09 -4.85
C PHE A 88 1.81 12.49 -4.25
N GLY A 89 1.77 12.59 -2.93
CA GLY A 89 1.95 13.82 -2.16
C GLY A 89 0.65 14.48 -1.74
N ASP A 90 0.68 15.78 -1.54
CA ASP A 90 -0.46 16.52 -1.02
C ASP A 90 -1.60 16.59 -2.06
N ARG A 91 -2.80 16.29 -1.60
CA ARG A 91 -4.04 16.32 -2.40
C ARG A 91 -5.22 16.74 -1.53
N GLU A 92 -6.29 17.19 -2.16
CA GLU A 92 -7.59 17.23 -1.47
C GLU A 92 -8.00 15.80 -1.10
N SER A 93 -8.52 15.64 0.12
CA SER A 93 -9.00 14.33 0.56
C SER A 93 -10.14 13.86 -0.37
N PRO A 94 -10.03 12.69 -1.03
CA PRO A 94 -11.05 12.23 -1.96
C PRO A 94 -12.38 11.87 -1.28
N THR A 95 -12.34 11.63 0.02
CA THR A 95 -13.51 11.37 0.89
C THR A 95 -13.19 11.81 2.31
N GLU A 96 -14.22 12.03 3.11
CA GLU A 96 -14.08 12.30 4.54
C GLU A 96 -13.28 11.18 5.22
N GLY A 97 -12.20 11.53 5.95
CA GLY A 97 -11.30 10.59 6.60
C GLY A 97 -10.15 10.04 5.75
N ALA A 98 -10.13 10.23 4.43
CA ALA A 98 -8.98 9.85 3.62
C ALA A 98 -7.81 10.81 3.81
N SER A 99 -6.56 10.30 3.70
CA SER A 99 -5.35 11.11 3.86
C SER A 99 -5.22 12.18 2.77
N SER A 100 -4.94 13.42 3.18
CA SER A 100 -4.52 14.51 2.30
C SER A 100 -3.07 14.37 1.83
N ASN A 101 -2.26 13.53 2.48
CA ASN A 101 -0.90 13.19 2.06
C ASN A 101 -0.88 11.76 1.49
N HIS A 102 -0.89 11.65 0.16
CA HIS A 102 -0.97 10.40 -0.56
C HIS A 102 0.39 9.70 -0.65
N LYS A 103 0.51 8.54 -0.01
CA LYS A 103 1.77 7.77 0.09
C LYS A 103 2.03 6.83 -1.11
N GLY A 104 1.43 7.12 -2.26
CA GLY A 104 1.57 6.34 -3.48
C GLY A 104 0.98 7.07 -4.68
N MET A 105 0.66 6.34 -5.71
CA MET A 105 -0.17 6.82 -6.82
C MET A 105 -1.31 5.83 -7.06
N ASP A 106 -2.46 6.33 -7.50
CA ASP A 106 -3.61 5.53 -7.83
C ASP A 106 -3.73 5.36 -9.34
N ILE A 107 -3.82 4.11 -9.80
CA ILE A 107 -3.96 3.74 -11.20
C ILE A 107 -5.37 3.16 -11.38
N GLY A 108 -6.25 3.92 -12.03
CA GLY A 108 -7.63 3.49 -12.30
C GLY A 108 -7.66 2.38 -13.34
N ALA A 109 -8.19 1.21 -12.97
CA ALA A 109 -8.31 0.05 -13.82
C ALA A 109 -9.56 -0.77 -13.45
N ALA A 110 -10.00 -1.65 -14.35
CA ALA A 110 -11.15 -2.52 -14.11
C ALA A 110 -10.86 -3.53 -13.00
N THR A 111 -11.86 -3.81 -12.16
CA THR A 111 -11.77 -4.89 -11.16
C THR A 111 -11.42 -6.22 -11.85
N GLY A 112 -10.47 -6.96 -11.28
CA GLY A 112 -9.98 -8.22 -11.83
C GLY A 112 -8.81 -8.08 -12.82
N ALA A 113 -8.46 -6.85 -13.24
CA ALA A 113 -7.27 -6.61 -14.06
C ALA A 113 -5.99 -7.05 -13.33
N ASP A 114 -4.98 -7.45 -14.09
CA ASP A 114 -3.72 -7.94 -13.54
C ASP A 114 -2.91 -6.84 -12.88
N ILE A 115 -2.39 -7.14 -11.69
CA ILE A 115 -1.34 -6.39 -11.01
C ILE A 115 -0.08 -7.25 -11.08
N ILE A 116 1.00 -6.68 -11.59
CA ILE A 116 2.28 -7.38 -11.75
C ILE A 116 3.34 -6.82 -10.77
N ALA A 117 4.28 -7.67 -10.38
CA ALA A 117 5.45 -7.26 -9.62
C ALA A 117 6.27 -6.24 -10.42
N ALA A 118 6.48 -5.05 -9.87
CA ALA A 118 7.22 -3.97 -10.53
C ALA A 118 8.72 -4.29 -10.65
N ALA A 119 9.28 -5.14 -9.78
CA ALA A 119 10.65 -5.65 -9.83
C ALA A 119 10.71 -7.05 -9.21
N ASP A 120 11.85 -7.74 -9.39
CA ASP A 120 12.16 -8.99 -8.67
C ASP A 120 12.14 -8.73 -7.16
N GLY A 121 11.61 -9.67 -6.37
CA GLY A 121 11.56 -9.49 -4.92
C GLY A 121 11.00 -10.70 -4.16
N GLU A 122 10.89 -10.53 -2.85
CA GLU A 122 10.25 -11.48 -1.93
C GLU A 122 8.97 -10.85 -1.35
N VAL A 123 7.90 -11.61 -1.27
CA VAL A 123 6.65 -11.17 -0.64
C VAL A 123 6.84 -11.12 0.87
N VAL A 124 6.78 -9.94 1.46
CA VAL A 124 6.93 -9.75 2.92
C VAL A 124 5.62 -9.42 3.62
N ILE A 125 4.62 -8.97 2.88
CA ILE A 125 3.23 -8.85 3.34
C ILE A 125 2.30 -9.36 2.23
N SER A 126 1.31 -10.16 2.61
CA SER A 126 0.18 -10.57 1.77
C SER A 126 -1.01 -10.82 2.69
N THR A 127 -1.86 -9.81 2.91
CA THR A 127 -2.92 -9.85 3.91
C THR A 127 -4.00 -8.82 3.61
N TYR A 128 -4.97 -8.72 4.52
CA TYR A 128 -6.04 -7.71 4.50
C TYR A 128 -5.90 -6.76 5.68
N SER A 129 -6.19 -5.48 5.47
CA SER A 129 -6.45 -4.50 6.52
C SER A 129 -7.67 -3.63 6.19
N TYR A 130 -8.20 -2.95 7.20
CA TYR A 130 -9.39 -2.12 7.02
C TYR A 130 -9.15 -0.95 6.05
N SER A 131 -7.98 -0.32 6.10
CA SER A 131 -7.63 0.82 5.25
C SER A 131 -7.14 0.39 3.87
N ALA A 132 -6.13 -0.49 3.78
CA ALA A 132 -5.54 -0.90 2.51
C ALA A 132 -6.34 -1.96 1.75
N GLY A 133 -7.33 -2.58 2.39
CA GLY A 133 -7.99 -3.76 1.84
C GLY A 133 -7.04 -4.94 1.73
N ASN A 134 -7.20 -5.77 0.71
CA ASN A 134 -6.21 -6.78 0.38
C ASN A 134 -4.96 -6.10 -0.20
N TYR A 135 -3.79 -6.37 0.38
CA TYR A 135 -2.56 -5.72 -0.05
C TYR A 135 -1.33 -6.62 0.02
N ILE A 136 -0.35 -6.29 -0.81
CA ILE A 136 0.95 -6.96 -0.90
C ILE A 136 2.05 -5.92 -0.69
N MET A 137 3.13 -6.33 0.00
CA MET A 137 4.40 -5.63 0.02
C MET A 137 5.50 -6.59 -0.46
N LEU A 138 6.29 -6.13 -1.43
CA LEU A 138 7.46 -6.83 -1.93
C LEU A 138 8.73 -6.17 -1.42
N ASP A 139 9.68 -6.96 -0.92
CA ASP A 139 11.06 -6.55 -0.66
C ASP A 139 11.92 -6.78 -1.88
N HIS A 140 12.66 -5.75 -2.31
CA HIS A 140 13.59 -5.78 -3.43
C HIS A 140 15.05 -5.76 -2.98
N GLY A 141 15.30 -5.77 -1.64
CA GLY A 141 16.62 -5.60 -1.03
C GLY A 141 17.03 -4.12 -0.93
N GLY A 142 18.09 -3.84 -0.18
CA GLY A 142 18.64 -2.50 0.01
C GLY A 142 17.70 -1.50 0.68
N GLY A 143 16.72 -1.98 1.44
CA GLY A 143 15.70 -1.14 2.05
C GLY A 143 14.69 -0.57 1.06
N VAL A 144 14.56 -1.18 -0.13
CA VAL A 144 13.61 -0.80 -1.18
C VAL A 144 12.45 -1.79 -1.21
N SER A 145 11.22 -1.29 -1.18
CA SER A 145 10.02 -2.11 -1.28
C SER A 145 8.92 -1.44 -2.10
N THR A 146 8.00 -2.26 -2.62
CA THR A 146 6.79 -1.79 -3.31
C THR A 146 5.53 -2.31 -2.62
N VAL A 147 4.48 -1.50 -2.62
CA VAL A 147 3.20 -1.77 -1.96
C VAL A 147 2.08 -1.69 -2.98
N TYR A 148 1.19 -2.67 -2.94
CA TYR A 148 0.05 -2.82 -3.86
C TYR A 148 -1.22 -3.01 -3.04
N MET A 149 -2.14 -2.01 -3.04
CA MET A 149 -3.34 -2.03 -2.18
C MET A 149 -4.63 -2.05 -2.98
N HIS A 150 -5.73 -2.26 -2.25
CA HIS A 150 -7.12 -2.32 -2.73
C HIS A 150 -7.40 -3.49 -3.66
N CYS A 151 -6.59 -4.56 -3.59
CA CYS A 151 -6.72 -5.72 -4.47
C CYS A 151 -8.04 -6.47 -4.25
N SER A 152 -8.63 -7.00 -5.33
CA SER A 152 -9.77 -7.92 -5.22
C SER A 152 -9.33 -9.33 -4.83
N LYS A 153 -8.10 -9.71 -5.23
CA LYS A 153 -7.53 -11.03 -4.95
C LYS A 153 -6.01 -10.94 -4.85
N LEU A 154 -5.43 -11.60 -3.85
CA LEU A 154 -3.99 -11.84 -3.73
C LEU A 154 -3.67 -13.20 -4.33
N LEU A 155 -2.59 -13.31 -5.10
CA LEU A 155 -2.20 -14.53 -5.82
C LEU A 155 -0.88 -15.12 -5.34
N VAL A 156 -0.19 -14.43 -4.42
CA VAL A 156 1.09 -14.83 -3.85
C VAL A 156 1.06 -14.71 -2.33
N GLY A 157 1.80 -15.56 -1.64
CA GLY A 157 1.90 -15.61 -0.17
C GLY A 157 3.23 -15.08 0.35
N VAL A 158 3.27 -14.78 1.66
CA VAL A 158 4.49 -14.33 2.35
C VAL A 158 5.60 -15.39 2.22
N GLY A 159 6.82 -14.93 1.90
CA GLY A 159 8.00 -15.75 1.66
C GLY A 159 8.18 -16.20 0.21
N GLU A 160 7.19 -15.99 -0.66
CA GLU A 160 7.34 -16.31 -2.08
C GLU A 160 8.28 -15.30 -2.78
N LYS A 161 9.16 -15.83 -3.63
CA LYS A 161 9.99 -15.02 -4.53
C LYS A 161 9.28 -14.82 -5.84
N VAL A 162 9.14 -13.57 -6.24
CA VAL A 162 8.46 -13.17 -7.48
C VAL A 162 9.44 -12.54 -8.46
N LYS A 163 9.16 -12.70 -9.75
CA LYS A 163 9.91 -12.06 -10.83
C LYS A 163 9.21 -10.82 -11.32
N GLN A 164 9.97 -9.83 -11.77
CA GLN A 164 9.44 -8.65 -12.44
C GLN A 164 8.47 -9.05 -13.56
N GLY A 165 7.28 -8.49 -13.56
CA GLY A 165 6.23 -8.81 -14.52
C GLY A 165 5.37 -10.03 -14.17
N GLN A 166 5.68 -10.77 -13.10
CA GLN A 166 4.82 -11.83 -12.59
C GLN A 166 3.51 -11.24 -12.04
N VAL A 167 2.37 -11.86 -12.39
CA VAL A 167 1.07 -11.47 -11.84
C VAL A 167 1.02 -11.87 -10.36
N ILE A 168 0.81 -10.90 -9.47
CA ILE A 168 0.81 -11.07 -8.01
C ILE A 168 -0.55 -10.85 -7.38
N ALA A 169 -1.41 -10.05 -8.02
CA ALA A 169 -2.73 -9.73 -7.51
C ALA A 169 -3.69 -9.31 -8.65
N LYS A 170 -4.93 -9.03 -8.28
CA LYS A 170 -5.96 -8.47 -9.16
C LYS A 170 -6.46 -7.13 -8.63
N VAL A 171 -6.64 -6.15 -9.51
CA VAL A 171 -7.23 -4.85 -9.18
C VAL A 171 -8.59 -5.01 -8.53
N GLY A 172 -8.91 -4.17 -7.56
CA GLY A 172 -10.19 -4.16 -6.87
C GLY A 172 -10.54 -2.80 -6.28
N SER A 173 -11.37 -2.83 -5.26
CA SER A 173 -11.81 -1.67 -4.48
C SER A 173 -12.06 -2.09 -3.02
N THR A 174 -11.20 -2.97 -2.49
CA THR A 174 -11.31 -3.45 -1.09
C THR A 174 -10.66 -2.45 -0.13
N GLY A 175 -11.08 -2.48 1.14
CA GLY A 175 -10.65 -1.51 2.12
C GLY A 175 -11.27 -0.13 1.88
N TYR A 176 -10.56 0.93 2.26
CA TYR A 176 -11.05 2.30 2.12
C TYR A 176 -10.78 2.83 0.71
N SER A 177 -11.70 2.58 -0.20
CA SER A 177 -11.58 2.89 -1.63
C SER A 177 -12.90 3.38 -2.19
N THR A 178 -12.87 4.39 -3.04
CA THR A 178 -14.04 4.99 -3.70
C THR A 178 -14.37 4.37 -5.05
N GLY A 179 -13.55 3.46 -5.55
CA GLY A 179 -13.76 2.83 -6.85
C GLY A 179 -12.58 1.96 -7.26
N SER A 180 -12.73 1.21 -8.34
CA SER A 180 -11.72 0.24 -8.77
C SER A 180 -10.43 0.91 -9.22
N HIS A 181 -9.34 0.65 -8.50
CA HIS A 181 -7.99 1.14 -8.80
C HIS A 181 -6.92 0.28 -8.11
N LEU A 182 -5.69 0.40 -8.56
CA LEU A 182 -4.49 -0.01 -7.83
C LEU A 182 -3.88 1.21 -7.14
N HIS A 183 -3.76 1.18 -5.81
CA HIS A 183 -2.84 2.06 -5.11
C HIS A 183 -1.44 1.44 -5.13
N PHE A 184 -0.49 2.14 -5.72
CA PHE A 184 0.90 1.71 -5.87
C PHE A 184 1.86 2.65 -5.14
N GLY A 185 2.62 2.10 -4.19
CA GLY A 185 3.64 2.83 -3.43
C GLY A 185 5.03 2.26 -3.63
N ILE A 186 6.05 3.12 -3.60
CA ILE A 186 7.47 2.73 -3.49
C ILE A 186 8.00 3.30 -2.19
N ARG A 187 8.73 2.46 -1.43
CA ARG A 187 9.39 2.85 -0.17
C ARG A 187 10.90 2.67 -0.31
N SER A 188 11.65 3.58 0.26
CA SER A 188 13.12 3.50 0.35
C SER A 188 13.57 3.99 1.72
N GLY A 189 14.32 3.17 2.45
CA GLY A 189 14.78 3.48 3.79
C GLY A 189 13.65 3.79 4.78
N GLY A 190 12.49 3.12 4.64
CA GLY A 190 11.32 3.32 5.49
C GLY A 190 10.41 4.49 5.11
N THR A 191 10.73 5.24 4.05
CA THR A 191 9.96 6.41 3.63
C THR A 191 9.35 6.20 2.24
N TYR A 192 8.12 6.65 2.04
CA TYR A 192 7.50 6.64 0.72
C TYR A 192 8.11 7.70 -0.18
N VAL A 193 8.38 7.33 -1.44
CA VAL A 193 8.90 8.21 -2.49
C VAL A 193 7.91 8.27 -3.65
N ASN A 194 8.00 9.33 -4.48
CA ASN A 194 7.08 9.48 -5.61
C ASN A 194 7.30 8.39 -6.67
N PRO A 195 6.33 7.47 -6.87
CA PRO A 195 6.49 6.37 -7.82
C PRO A 195 6.70 6.83 -9.26
N ARG A 196 6.17 7.99 -9.65
CA ARG A 196 6.33 8.57 -10.99
C ARG A 196 7.79 8.84 -11.39
N SER A 197 8.68 8.93 -10.42
CA SER A 197 10.11 9.09 -10.69
C SER A 197 10.80 7.79 -11.11
N TYR A 198 10.12 6.64 -10.97
CA TYR A 198 10.73 5.31 -11.16
C TYR A 198 9.95 4.41 -12.11
N VAL A 199 8.65 4.69 -12.35
CA VAL A 199 7.81 3.92 -13.26
C VAL A 199 7.03 4.83 -14.21
N SER A 200 6.87 4.36 -15.45
CA SER A 200 6.01 4.97 -16.47
C SER A 200 5.20 3.88 -17.19
N PRO A 201 3.99 4.20 -17.67
CA PRO A 201 3.16 3.28 -18.48
C PRO A 201 3.84 2.81 -19.75
#